data_cd2845e4970fb5dae0bb54727d1e1373
#
_entry.id   cd2845e4970fb5dae0bb54727d1e1373
#
_cell.length_a   1.000
_cell.length_b   1.000
_cell.length_c   1.000
_cell.angle_alpha   90.00
_cell.angle_beta   90.00
_cell.angle_gamma   90.00
#
_symmetry.space_group_name_H-M   'P 1'
#
loop_
_entity.id
_entity.type
_entity.pdbx_description
1 polymer ?
#
loop_
_entity_poly.entity_id
_entity_poly.type
_entity_poly.pdbx_seq_one_letter_code
_entity_poly.pdbx_strand_id
1 'polypeptide(L)'
;MKRFLSLLVFCASAAPALAQAPATPDQPILPPTTNLLQAMIAAGPVMLILFLLSIFTVMLIVVYLFTIRRGAIVSSGYMATADALLRKRDYLGLLAVSNRHGEAIARIVQRTLDFMTKNPSADFAQAREIAETEGTRVATNLHNRVTYLADIATIGPLVGLFGTVIGIIRSFGALGSELGPSRYILLSKGISEALINTCGGLGIGITAMIFYAIFRGRAQRLVSDLESASSHLIALLSLQQTSRRRDRVPALLEDEF
;
A
#
# COMPACT_ATOMS: atom_id res chain seq x y z
N MET A 1 -10.34 -11.96 -7.67
CA MET A 1 -10.95 -10.78 -7.02
C MET A 1 -12.36 -11.05 -6.54
N LYS A 2 -13.31 -11.53 -7.39
CA LYS A 2 -14.70 -11.82 -6.99
C LYS A 2 -14.83 -12.85 -5.86
N ARG A 3 -14.03 -13.92 -5.84
CA ARG A 3 -14.04 -14.96 -4.78
C ARG A 3 -13.53 -14.45 -3.41
N PHE A 4 -12.64 -13.48 -3.39
CA PHE A 4 -12.11 -12.89 -2.14
C PHE A 4 -13.09 -11.90 -1.51
N LEU A 5 -13.80 -11.12 -2.35
CA LEU A 5 -14.86 -10.23 -1.89
C LEU A 5 -16.05 -11.03 -1.30
N SER A 6 -16.36 -12.17 -1.91
CA SER A 6 -17.38 -13.12 -1.41
C SER A 6 -16.99 -13.71 -0.04
N LEU A 7 -15.71 -14.00 0.21
CA LEU A 7 -15.21 -14.53 1.48
C LEU A 7 -15.26 -13.47 2.59
N LEU A 8 -14.97 -12.20 2.25
CA LEU A 8 -15.07 -11.07 3.18
C LEU A 8 -16.52 -10.76 3.57
N VAL A 9 -17.44 -10.81 2.61
CA VAL A 9 -18.87 -10.66 2.87
C VAL A 9 -19.40 -11.84 3.70
N PHE A 10 -18.91 -13.05 3.44
CA PHE A 10 -19.29 -14.25 4.21
C PHE A 10 -18.76 -14.22 5.65
N CYS A 11 -17.51 -13.75 5.89
CA CYS A 11 -16.99 -13.52 7.25
C CYS A 11 -17.76 -12.42 7.99
N ALA A 12 -18.15 -11.35 7.30
CA ALA A 12 -18.94 -10.27 7.91
C ALA A 12 -20.37 -10.72 8.24
N SER A 13 -20.94 -11.66 7.48
CA SER A 13 -22.27 -12.22 7.73
C SER A 13 -22.29 -13.37 8.75
N ALA A 14 -21.15 -14.02 8.99
CA ALA A 14 -21.05 -15.12 9.98
C ALA A 14 -20.87 -14.62 11.42
N ALA A 15 -20.48 -13.36 11.62
CA ALA A 15 -20.31 -12.77 12.95
C ALA A 15 -21.57 -12.80 13.84
N PRO A 16 -22.81 -12.63 13.33
CA PRO A 16 -23.99 -12.71 14.17
C PRO A 16 -24.39 -14.14 14.56
N ALA A 17 -23.95 -15.18 13.84
CA ALA A 17 -24.35 -16.56 14.09
C ALA A 17 -23.62 -17.22 15.28
N LEU A 18 -22.44 -16.72 15.66
CA LEU A 18 -21.67 -17.22 16.81
C LEU A 18 -22.08 -16.59 18.15
N ALA A 19 -22.94 -15.58 18.13
CA ALA A 19 -23.40 -14.88 19.34
C ALA A 19 -24.72 -15.45 19.93
N GLN A 20 -25.30 -16.50 19.37
CA GLN A 20 -26.53 -17.14 19.87
C GLN A 20 -26.18 -18.33 20.78
N ALA A 21 -25.71 -18.05 22.00
CA ALA A 21 -25.82 -18.98 23.10
C ALA A 21 -27.30 -19.03 23.54
N PRO A 22 -27.86 -20.23 23.95
CA PRO A 22 -29.26 -20.33 24.33
C PRO A 22 -29.54 -19.44 25.53
N ALA A 23 -30.36 -18.41 25.30
CA ALA A 23 -30.82 -17.50 26.34
C ALA A 23 -31.78 -18.23 27.28
N THR A 24 -31.51 -18.17 28.57
CA THR A 24 -32.49 -18.47 29.62
C THR A 24 -33.61 -17.42 29.56
N PRO A 25 -34.91 -17.81 29.81
CA PRO A 25 -36.07 -17.00 29.40
C PRO A 25 -36.33 -15.71 30.16
N ASP A 26 -35.47 -15.20 31.04
CA ASP A 26 -35.87 -14.13 31.97
C ASP A 26 -34.96 -12.92 32.07
N GLN A 27 -34.04 -12.66 31.16
CA GLN A 27 -33.36 -11.36 31.10
C GLN A 27 -33.00 -10.96 29.67
N PRO A 28 -33.37 -9.75 29.22
CA PRO A 28 -32.85 -9.20 27.98
C PRO A 28 -31.37 -8.81 28.18
N ILE A 29 -30.46 -9.72 27.84
CA ILE A 29 -29.01 -9.52 27.97
C ILE A 29 -28.45 -8.56 26.91
N LEU A 30 -29.25 -8.19 25.94
CA LEU A 30 -28.89 -7.16 24.96
C LEU A 30 -29.97 -6.05 25.01
N PRO A 31 -29.56 -4.77 25.14
CA PRO A 31 -30.51 -3.69 24.94
C PRO A 31 -31.06 -3.82 23.50
N PRO A 32 -32.40 -3.60 23.32
CA PRO A 32 -33.03 -3.75 22.03
C PRO A 32 -32.33 -2.79 21.04
N THR A 33 -31.84 -3.35 19.94
CA THR A 33 -31.39 -2.64 18.72
C THR A 33 -30.89 -1.22 18.99
N THR A 34 -29.85 -1.05 19.79
CA THR A 34 -29.12 0.22 19.82
C THR A 34 -28.51 0.38 18.45
N ASN A 35 -28.96 1.39 17.69
CA ASN A 35 -28.35 1.76 16.43
C ASN A 35 -26.84 1.79 16.63
N LEU A 36 -26.08 1.16 15.71
CA LEU A 36 -24.61 1.14 15.78
C LEU A 36 -24.03 2.53 16.09
N LEU A 37 -24.67 3.59 15.60
CA LEU A 37 -24.37 4.97 15.91
C LEU A 37 -24.50 5.32 17.43
N GLN A 38 -25.52 4.83 18.11
CA GLN A 38 -25.68 5.07 19.54
C GLN A 38 -24.65 4.31 20.38
N ALA A 39 -24.32 3.07 19.98
CA ALA A 39 -23.24 2.31 20.60
C ALA A 39 -21.88 2.99 20.39
N MET A 40 -21.64 3.56 19.19
CA MET A 40 -20.42 4.32 18.89
C MET A 40 -20.33 5.61 19.72
N ILE A 41 -21.41 6.35 19.87
CA ILE A 41 -21.44 7.58 20.70
C ILE A 41 -21.25 7.24 22.17
N ALA A 42 -21.84 6.15 22.65
CA ALA A 42 -21.71 5.67 24.02
C ALA A 42 -20.29 5.16 24.37
N ALA A 43 -19.55 4.64 23.40
CA ALA A 43 -18.20 4.07 23.59
C ALA A 43 -17.09 5.12 23.86
N GLY A 44 -17.44 6.41 23.89
CA GLY A 44 -16.55 7.49 24.32
C GLY A 44 -15.56 7.98 23.22
N PRO A 45 -14.63 8.90 23.57
CA PRO A 45 -13.78 9.60 22.60
C PRO A 45 -12.82 8.69 21.84
N VAL A 46 -12.44 7.54 22.39
CA VAL A 46 -11.56 6.56 21.74
C VAL A 46 -12.24 5.95 20.50
N MET A 47 -13.55 5.75 20.56
CA MET A 47 -14.32 5.23 19.44
C MET A 47 -14.32 6.20 18.25
N LEU A 48 -14.31 7.51 18.50
CA LEU A 48 -14.18 8.51 17.45
C LEU A 48 -12.83 8.39 16.73
N ILE A 49 -11.73 8.17 17.47
CA ILE A 49 -10.39 7.94 16.89
C ILE A 49 -10.39 6.67 16.02
N LEU A 50 -10.98 5.59 16.51
CA LEU A 50 -11.11 4.35 15.75
C LEU A 50 -11.94 4.54 14.48
N PHE A 51 -13.01 5.31 14.55
CA PHE A 51 -13.85 5.61 13.40
C PHE A 51 -13.09 6.40 12.32
N LEU A 52 -12.34 7.43 12.72
CA LEU A 52 -11.47 8.18 11.81
C LEU A 52 -10.38 7.29 11.21
N LEU A 53 -9.78 6.43 12.03
CA LEU A 53 -8.77 5.46 11.56
C LEU A 53 -9.37 4.46 10.55
N SER A 54 -10.62 4.03 10.77
CA SER A 54 -11.36 3.18 9.83
C SER A 54 -11.58 3.85 8.48
N ILE A 55 -12.05 5.10 8.48
CA ILE A 55 -12.24 5.88 7.25
C ILE A 55 -10.91 6.05 6.52
N PHE A 56 -9.84 6.39 7.25
CA PHE A 56 -8.50 6.55 6.69
C PHE A 56 -7.98 5.24 6.07
N THR A 57 -8.21 4.11 6.73
CA THR A 57 -7.85 2.78 6.22
C THR A 57 -8.57 2.47 4.90
N VAL A 58 -9.88 2.70 4.84
CA VAL A 58 -10.68 2.48 3.62
C VAL A 58 -10.20 3.40 2.50
N MET A 59 -9.94 4.69 2.80
CA MET A 59 -9.40 5.64 1.83
C MET A 59 -8.07 5.16 1.24
N LEU A 60 -7.13 4.69 2.09
CA LEU A 60 -5.85 4.17 1.62
C LEU A 60 -6.03 2.91 0.75
N ILE A 61 -6.91 1.99 1.14
CA ILE A 61 -7.21 0.79 0.35
C ILE A 61 -7.70 1.18 -1.04
N VAL A 62 -8.63 2.13 -1.13
CA VAL A 62 -9.18 2.60 -2.41
C VAL A 62 -8.07 3.26 -3.26
N VAL A 63 -7.29 4.16 -2.67
CA VAL A 63 -6.17 4.83 -3.37
C VAL A 63 -5.16 3.80 -3.89
N TYR A 64 -4.77 2.80 -3.09
CA TYR A 64 -3.80 1.79 -3.52
C TYR A 64 -4.35 0.83 -4.56
N LEU A 65 -5.65 0.55 -4.54
CA LEU A 65 -6.31 -0.24 -5.58
C LEU A 65 -6.17 0.41 -6.96
N PHE A 66 -6.23 1.74 -7.02
CA PHE A 66 -6.10 2.50 -8.27
C PHE A 66 -4.63 2.82 -8.62
N THR A 67 -3.77 3.04 -7.64
CA THR A 67 -2.37 3.46 -7.84
C THR A 67 -1.46 2.27 -8.14
N ILE A 68 -1.63 1.13 -7.46
CA ILE A 68 -0.79 -0.06 -7.63
C ILE A 68 -1.34 -0.90 -8.80
N ARG A 69 -1.16 -0.39 -10.02
CA ARG A 69 -1.63 -1.00 -11.28
C ARG A 69 -0.44 -1.22 -12.21
N ARG A 70 -0.45 -2.33 -12.96
CA ARG A 70 0.58 -2.65 -13.95
C ARG A 70 0.81 -1.52 -14.95
N GLY A 71 -0.25 -0.92 -15.45
CA GLY A 71 -0.17 0.16 -16.42
C GLY A 71 0.50 1.45 -15.93
N ALA A 72 0.63 1.65 -14.62
CA ALA A 72 1.31 2.82 -14.06
C ALA A 72 2.83 2.62 -13.91
N ILE A 73 3.33 1.39 -13.98
CA ILE A 73 4.73 1.04 -13.75
C ILE A 73 5.41 0.58 -15.03
N VAL A 74 4.85 -0.42 -15.70
CA VAL A 74 5.33 -0.94 -16.99
C VAL A 74 4.14 -1.12 -17.91
N SER A 75 4.06 -0.30 -18.96
CA SER A 75 3.06 -0.43 -20.01
C SER A 75 3.66 -1.18 -21.20
N SER A 76 2.91 -2.15 -21.71
CA SER A 76 3.30 -2.90 -22.92
C SER A 76 3.41 -1.99 -24.15
N GLY A 77 2.58 -0.94 -24.23
CA GLY A 77 2.62 0.04 -25.31
C GLY A 77 3.90 0.86 -25.31
N TYR A 78 4.33 1.34 -24.13
CA TYR A 78 5.60 2.05 -23.98
C TYR A 78 6.78 1.14 -24.33
N MET A 79 6.79 -0.10 -23.79
CA MET A 79 7.88 -1.04 -24.06
C MET A 79 8.06 -1.35 -25.54
N ALA A 80 6.97 -1.59 -26.27
CA ALA A 80 7.01 -1.82 -27.72
C ALA A 80 7.56 -0.60 -28.49
N THR A 81 7.14 0.61 -28.09
CA THR A 81 7.63 1.86 -28.72
C THR A 81 9.09 2.10 -28.39
N ALA A 82 9.51 1.88 -27.14
CA ALA A 82 10.89 2.03 -26.69
C ALA A 82 11.82 1.05 -27.43
N ASP A 83 11.41 -0.22 -27.55
CA ASP A 83 12.17 -1.24 -28.29
C ASP A 83 12.34 -0.88 -29.76
N ALA A 84 11.26 -0.41 -30.42
CA ALA A 84 11.29 0.02 -31.82
C ALA A 84 12.22 1.23 -32.05
N LEU A 85 12.17 2.23 -31.16
CA LEU A 85 13.02 3.42 -31.25
C LEU A 85 14.49 3.09 -30.94
N LEU A 86 14.76 2.21 -29.98
CA LEU A 86 16.09 1.71 -29.70
C LEU A 86 16.67 1.01 -30.92
N ARG A 87 15.94 0.09 -31.55
CA ARG A 87 16.39 -0.61 -32.75
C ARG A 87 16.72 0.33 -33.92
N LYS A 88 15.97 1.46 -34.01
CA LYS A 88 16.22 2.53 -35.01
C LYS A 88 17.37 3.47 -34.62
N ARG A 89 17.96 3.32 -33.43
CA ARG A 89 18.98 4.22 -32.86
C ARG A 89 18.50 5.67 -32.68
N ASP A 90 17.18 5.87 -32.56
CA ASP A 90 16.56 7.17 -32.34
C ASP A 90 16.43 7.48 -30.83
N TYR A 91 17.54 7.92 -30.23
CA TYR A 91 17.60 8.24 -28.80
C TYR A 91 16.83 9.51 -28.46
N LEU A 92 16.79 10.49 -29.38
CA LEU A 92 16.04 11.73 -29.18
C LEU A 92 14.53 11.48 -29.23
N GLY A 93 14.08 10.65 -30.16
CA GLY A 93 12.69 10.19 -30.23
C GLY A 93 12.30 9.42 -28.98
N LEU A 94 13.18 8.53 -28.49
CA LEU A 94 12.93 7.79 -27.25
C LEU A 94 12.85 8.72 -26.02
N LEU A 95 13.73 9.73 -25.92
CA LEU A 95 13.70 10.71 -24.85
C LEU A 95 12.40 11.53 -24.90
N ALA A 96 11.98 11.97 -26.09
CA ALA A 96 10.75 12.73 -26.30
C ALA A 96 9.50 11.90 -25.91
N VAL A 97 9.46 10.61 -26.27
CA VAL A 97 8.38 9.71 -25.89
C VAL A 97 8.39 9.48 -24.37
N SER A 98 9.56 9.22 -23.78
CA SER A 98 9.70 8.99 -22.34
C SER A 98 9.27 10.21 -21.51
N ASN A 99 9.50 11.42 -22.00
CA ASN A 99 9.05 12.67 -21.35
C ASN A 99 7.51 12.82 -21.33
N ARG A 100 6.81 12.22 -22.30
CA ARG A 100 5.33 12.27 -22.39
C ARG A 100 4.66 11.19 -21.57
N HIS A 101 5.38 10.12 -21.23
CA HIS A 101 4.89 9.00 -20.46
C HIS A 101 5.23 9.15 -18.98
N GLY A 102 4.19 9.06 -18.11
CA GLY A 102 4.34 9.17 -16.66
C GLY A 102 4.70 7.86 -15.94
N GLU A 103 4.92 6.79 -16.70
CA GLU A 103 5.20 5.45 -16.19
C GLU A 103 6.58 5.37 -15.51
N ALA A 104 6.73 4.46 -14.54
CA ALA A 104 7.98 4.33 -13.82
C ALA A 104 9.15 3.94 -14.73
N ILE A 105 8.94 3.02 -15.67
CA ILE A 105 9.96 2.60 -16.65
C ILE A 105 10.36 3.76 -17.55
N ALA A 106 9.44 4.61 -17.99
CA ALA A 106 9.74 5.76 -18.81
C ALA A 106 10.65 6.76 -18.09
N ARG A 107 10.45 6.95 -16.78
CA ARG A 107 11.31 7.81 -15.95
C ARG A 107 12.74 7.25 -15.82
N ILE A 108 12.89 5.94 -15.66
CA ILE A 108 14.23 5.30 -15.62
C ILE A 108 14.95 5.53 -16.94
N VAL A 109 14.30 5.24 -18.08
CA VAL A 109 14.86 5.45 -19.41
C VAL A 109 15.19 6.91 -19.65
N GLN A 110 14.29 7.83 -19.31
CA GLN A 110 14.50 9.27 -19.42
C GLN A 110 15.75 9.71 -18.68
N ARG A 111 15.90 9.33 -17.39
CA ARG A 111 17.06 9.70 -16.56
C ARG A 111 18.36 9.16 -17.13
N THR A 112 18.35 7.89 -17.58
CA THR A 112 19.50 7.24 -18.16
C THR A 112 19.93 7.93 -19.49
N LEU A 113 18.98 8.22 -20.37
CA LEU A 113 19.25 8.90 -21.64
C LEU A 113 19.68 10.37 -21.44
N ASP A 114 19.06 11.09 -20.51
CA ASP A 114 19.44 12.47 -20.17
C ASP A 114 20.90 12.52 -19.65
N PHE A 115 21.28 11.58 -18.80
CA PHE A 115 22.65 11.43 -18.35
C PHE A 115 23.62 11.15 -19.51
N MET A 116 23.31 10.20 -20.39
CA MET A 116 24.15 9.85 -21.53
C MET A 116 24.27 10.99 -22.53
N THR A 117 23.22 11.80 -22.69
CA THR A 117 23.23 12.95 -23.61
C THR A 117 24.08 14.09 -23.05
N LYS A 118 24.04 14.33 -21.73
CA LYS A 118 24.83 15.37 -21.07
C LYS A 118 26.30 14.99 -20.89
N ASN A 119 26.60 13.70 -20.84
CA ASN A 119 27.94 13.19 -20.62
C ASN A 119 28.36 12.20 -21.74
N PRO A 120 28.71 12.69 -22.94
CA PRO A 120 29.02 11.83 -24.08
C PRO A 120 30.26 10.96 -23.89
N SER A 121 31.14 11.35 -22.96
CA SER A 121 32.39 10.64 -22.60
C SER A 121 32.19 9.64 -21.44
N ALA A 122 31.02 9.64 -20.79
CA ALA A 122 30.76 8.74 -19.69
C ALA A 122 30.75 7.27 -20.13
N ASP A 123 31.26 6.41 -19.27
CA ASP A 123 31.22 4.97 -19.53
C ASP A 123 29.77 4.45 -19.37
N PHE A 124 29.46 3.40 -20.15
CA PHE A 124 28.14 2.75 -20.08
C PHE A 124 27.83 2.17 -18.69
N ALA A 125 28.87 1.77 -17.95
CA ALA A 125 28.72 1.34 -16.56
C ALA A 125 28.05 2.41 -15.68
N GLN A 126 28.39 3.70 -15.87
CA GLN A 126 27.78 4.80 -15.14
C GLN A 126 26.30 5.02 -15.52
N ALA A 127 25.96 4.87 -16.81
CA ALA A 127 24.58 4.96 -17.27
C ALA A 127 23.71 3.83 -16.67
N ARG A 128 24.27 2.63 -16.59
CA ARG A 128 23.64 1.48 -15.94
C ARG A 128 23.42 1.74 -14.44
N GLU A 129 24.39 2.27 -13.74
CA GLU A 129 24.31 2.63 -12.32
C GLU A 129 23.18 3.64 -12.07
N ILE A 130 23.03 4.67 -12.93
CA ILE A 130 21.92 5.61 -12.88
C ILE A 130 20.57 4.92 -13.03
N ALA A 131 20.45 4.00 -13.98
CA ALA A 131 19.22 3.26 -14.18
C ALA A 131 18.86 2.35 -12.98
N GLU A 132 19.86 1.67 -12.41
CA GLU A 132 19.68 0.83 -11.21
C GLU A 132 19.29 1.67 -9.99
N THR A 133 19.91 2.84 -9.81
CA THR A 133 19.58 3.79 -8.73
C THR A 133 18.15 4.30 -8.86
N GLU A 134 17.72 4.73 -10.05
CA GLU A 134 16.34 5.19 -10.26
C GLU A 134 15.34 4.03 -10.11
N GLY A 135 15.67 2.83 -10.56
CA GLY A 135 14.87 1.62 -10.35
C GLY A 135 14.64 1.32 -8.88
N THR A 136 15.72 1.34 -8.09
CA THR A 136 15.69 1.16 -6.63
C THR A 136 14.84 2.24 -5.95
N ARG A 137 14.96 3.50 -6.40
CA ARG A 137 14.16 4.61 -5.88
C ARG A 137 12.67 4.41 -6.11
N VAL A 138 12.28 3.95 -7.29
CA VAL A 138 10.88 3.64 -7.61
C VAL A 138 10.37 2.47 -6.77
N ALA A 139 11.18 1.41 -6.64
CA ALA A 139 10.85 0.23 -5.83
C ALA A 139 10.64 0.60 -4.35
N THR A 140 11.55 1.38 -3.78
CA THR A 140 11.47 1.87 -2.39
C THR A 140 10.23 2.73 -2.17
N ASN A 141 9.94 3.66 -3.07
CA ASN A 141 8.75 4.51 -2.99
C ASN A 141 7.45 3.69 -3.04
N LEU A 142 7.42 2.63 -3.86
CA LEU A 142 6.26 1.74 -3.95
C LEU A 142 6.10 0.93 -2.66
N HIS A 143 7.20 0.44 -2.11
CA HIS A 143 7.21 -0.31 -0.86
C HIS A 143 6.76 0.55 0.34
N ASN A 144 7.32 1.76 0.47
CA ASN A 144 6.99 2.69 1.55
C ASN A 144 5.50 3.06 1.56
N ARG A 145 4.89 3.23 0.38
CA ARG A 145 3.43 3.50 0.29
C ARG A 145 2.61 2.37 0.89
N VAL A 146 2.99 1.13 0.64
CA VAL A 146 2.24 -0.02 1.16
C VAL A 146 2.44 -0.18 2.66
N THR A 147 3.59 0.22 3.21
CA THR A 147 3.93 0.11 4.63
C THR A 147 2.97 0.87 5.53
N TYR A 148 2.41 2.02 5.10
CA TYR A 148 1.38 2.73 5.89
C TYR A 148 0.20 1.85 6.30
N LEU A 149 -0.15 0.86 5.47
CA LEU A 149 -1.23 -0.06 5.81
C LEU A 149 -0.83 -1.06 6.92
N ALA A 150 0.46 -1.43 6.96
CA ALA A 150 1.02 -2.25 8.04
C ALA A 150 1.07 -1.47 9.35
N ASP A 151 1.41 -0.19 9.30
CA ASP A 151 1.43 0.69 10.48
C ASP A 151 0.03 0.79 11.09
N ILE A 152 -0.99 1.00 10.26
CA ILE A 152 -2.40 1.02 10.73
C ILE A 152 -2.80 -0.34 11.30
N ALA A 153 -2.39 -1.45 10.68
CA ALA A 153 -2.69 -2.79 11.17
C ALA A 153 -2.14 -3.03 12.58
N THR A 154 -1.03 -2.38 12.92
CA THR A 154 -0.42 -2.44 14.24
C THR A 154 -1.05 -1.43 15.21
N ILE A 155 -1.28 -0.20 14.76
CA ILE A 155 -1.82 0.90 15.59
C ILE A 155 -3.29 0.64 15.95
N GLY A 156 -4.09 0.09 15.03
CA GLY A 156 -5.53 -0.14 15.27
C GLY A 156 -5.82 -0.93 16.54
N PRO A 157 -5.26 -2.14 16.72
CA PRO A 157 -5.40 -2.93 17.94
C PRO A 157 -4.88 -2.23 19.20
N LEU A 158 -3.78 -1.47 19.09
CA LEU A 158 -3.22 -0.71 20.23
C LEU A 158 -4.15 0.42 20.68
N VAL A 159 -4.76 1.13 19.75
CA VAL A 159 -5.78 2.16 20.08
C VAL A 159 -7.02 1.50 20.69
N GLY A 160 -7.44 0.35 20.19
CA GLY A 160 -8.53 -0.43 20.77
C GLY A 160 -8.23 -0.87 22.22
N LEU A 161 -7.03 -1.39 22.46
CA LEU A 161 -6.56 -1.76 23.80
C LEU A 161 -6.48 -0.53 24.74
N PHE A 162 -5.98 0.58 24.25
CA PHE A 162 -5.98 1.84 25.00
C PHE A 162 -7.40 2.26 25.40
N GLY A 163 -8.37 2.05 24.52
CA GLY A 163 -9.79 2.28 24.81
C GLY A 163 -10.32 1.41 25.95
N THR A 164 -9.89 0.13 26.04
CA THR A 164 -10.29 -0.73 27.17
C THR A 164 -9.71 -0.25 28.50
N VAL A 165 -8.45 0.15 28.51
CA VAL A 165 -7.82 0.67 29.75
C VAL A 165 -8.57 1.90 30.26
N ILE A 166 -8.87 2.86 29.39
CA ILE A 166 -9.67 4.06 29.76
C ILE A 166 -11.07 3.67 30.24
N GLY A 167 -11.75 2.76 29.54
CA GLY A 167 -13.08 2.30 29.89
C GLY A 167 -13.13 1.65 31.27
N ILE A 168 -12.15 0.78 31.55
CA ILE A 168 -12.03 0.12 32.86
C ILE A 168 -11.75 1.15 33.97
N ILE A 169 -10.82 2.08 33.78
CA ILE A 169 -10.51 3.13 34.76
C ILE A 169 -11.77 3.95 35.11
N ARG A 170 -12.55 4.35 34.10
CA ARG A 170 -13.83 5.08 34.29
C ARG A 170 -14.84 4.24 35.06
N SER A 171 -14.95 2.95 34.73
CA SER A 171 -15.88 2.03 35.40
C SER A 171 -15.58 1.89 36.90
N PHE A 172 -14.30 1.73 37.25
CA PHE A 172 -13.85 1.65 38.64
C PHE A 172 -13.96 3.03 39.36
N GLY A 173 -13.71 4.13 38.69
CA GLY A 173 -13.90 5.46 39.21
C GLY A 173 -15.36 5.73 39.64
N ALA A 174 -16.32 5.26 38.84
CA ALA A 174 -17.74 5.36 39.15
C ALA A 174 -18.16 4.54 40.39
N LEU A 175 -17.47 3.47 40.71
CA LEU A 175 -17.70 2.66 41.92
C LEU A 175 -17.43 3.43 43.23
N GLY A 176 -16.50 4.38 43.21
CA GLY A 176 -16.15 5.18 44.37
C GLY A 176 -17.15 6.30 44.67
N SER A 177 -17.92 6.75 43.69
CA SER A 177 -18.82 7.89 43.78
C SER A 177 -20.28 7.53 44.02
N GLU A 178 -20.71 6.30 43.73
CA GLU A 178 -22.12 5.88 43.83
C GLU A 178 -22.32 4.79 44.90
N LEU A 179 -23.44 4.94 45.64
CA LEU A 179 -23.87 3.98 46.65
C LEU A 179 -25.14 3.25 46.16
N GLY A 180 -25.16 1.90 46.25
CA GLY A 180 -26.36 1.14 45.92
C GLY A 180 -26.24 0.21 44.69
N PRO A 181 -27.34 -0.44 44.24
CA PRO A 181 -27.36 -1.41 43.16
C PRO A 181 -26.96 -0.86 41.78
N SER A 182 -27.12 0.46 41.53
CA SER A 182 -26.72 1.19 40.34
C SER A 182 -25.23 1.06 40.00
N ARG A 183 -24.36 0.84 41.00
CA ARG A 183 -22.92 0.61 40.83
C ARG A 183 -22.61 -0.53 39.88
N TYR A 184 -23.30 -1.66 40.00
CA TYR A 184 -23.05 -2.84 39.17
C TYR A 184 -23.48 -2.59 37.73
N ILE A 185 -24.52 -1.81 37.48
CA ILE A 185 -25.02 -1.46 36.15
C ILE A 185 -23.98 -0.55 35.47
N LEU A 186 -23.45 0.46 36.16
CA LEU A 186 -22.43 1.36 35.65
C LEU A 186 -21.13 0.63 35.35
N LEU A 187 -20.71 -0.29 36.23
CA LEU A 187 -19.53 -1.14 36.02
C LEU A 187 -19.67 -2.01 34.77
N SER A 188 -20.82 -2.73 34.68
CA SER A 188 -21.09 -3.59 33.53
C SER A 188 -21.12 -2.83 32.19
N LYS A 189 -21.75 -1.63 32.22
CA LYS A 189 -21.82 -0.75 31.05
C LYS A 189 -20.43 -0.31 30.60
N GLY A 190 -19.59 0.18 31.52
CA GLY A 190 -18.25 0.66 31.17
C GLY A 190 -17.32 -0.45 30.71
N ILE A 191 -17.41 -1.66 31.25
CA ILE A 191 -16.68 -2.83 30.76
C ILE A 191 -17.14 -3.20 29.34
N SER A 192 -18.45 -3.19 29.11
CA SER A 192 -19.01 -3.48 27.76
C SER A 192 -18.50 -2.47 26.72
N GLU A 193 -18.53 -1.18 27.04
CA GLU A 193 -17.99 -0.11 26.17
C GLU A 193 -16.50 -0.31 25.88
N ALA A 194 -15.72 -0.69 26.90
CA ALA A 194 -14.30 -1.00 26.75
C ALA A 194 -14.05 -2.15 25.76
N LEU A 195 -14.79 -3.24 25.90
CA LEU A 195 -14.66 -4.42 25.00
C LEU A 195 -15.04 -4.09 23.55
N ILE A 196 -16.04 -3.23 23.33
CA ILE A 196 -16.42 -2.75 22.00
C ILE A 196 -15.26 -2.01 21.33
N ASN A 197 -14.52 -1.17 22.06
CA ASN A 197 -13.36 -0.46 21.54
C ASN A 197 -12.26 -1.42 21.07
N THR A 198 -11.97 -2.47 21.84
CA THR A 198 -10.97 -3.48 21.41
C THR A 198 -11.43 -4.26 20.19
N CYS A 199 -12.69 -4.66 20.17
CA CYS A 199 -13.25 -5.36 19.01
C CYS A 199 -13.17 -4.50 17.74
N GLY A 200 -13.49 -3.21 17.83
CA GLY A 200 -13.35 -2.24 16.75
C GLY A 200 -11.90 -2.09 16.27
N GLY A 201 -10.96 -1.94 17.20
CA GLY A 201 -9.54 -1.83 16.92
C GLY A 201 -8.96 -3.06 16.22
N LEU A 202 -9.32 -4.26 16.69
CA LEU A 202 -8.96 -5.53 16.06
C LEU A 202 -9.56 -5.67 14.65
N GLY A 203 -10.83 -5.29 14.46
CA GLY A 203 -11.49 -5.32 13.15
C GLY A 203 -10.76 -4.47 12.11
N ILE A 204 -10.35 -3.24 12.50
CA ILE A 204 -9.56 -2.36 11.64
C ILE A 204 -8.19 -2.97 11.35
N GLY A 205 -7.49 -3.45 12.38
CA GLY A 205 -6.16 -4.04 12.26
C GLY A 205 -6.12 -5.26 11.35
N ILE A 206 -7.06 -6.19 11.52
CA ILE A 206 -7.18 -7.39 10.67
C ILE A 206 -7.44 -7.01 9.21
N THR A 207 -8.38 -6.10 8.98
CA THR A 207 -8.72 -5.62 7.63
C THR A 207 -7.50 -4.98 6.98
N ALA A 208 -6.81 -4.07 7.66
CA ALA A 208 -5.61 -3.40 7.18
C ALA A 208 -4.50 -4.41 6.85
N MET A 209 -4.28 -5.43 7.69
CA MET A 209 -3.26 -6.46 7.49
C MET A 209 -3.54 -7.33 6.26
N ILE A 210 -4.80 -7.71 6.03
CA ILE A 210 -5.20 -8.48 4.85
C ILE A 210 -4.88 -7.70 3.57
N PHE A 211 -5.30 -6.43 3.50
CA PHE A 211 -5.04 -5.58 2.34
C PHE A 211 -3.55 -5.26 2.18
N TYR A 212 -2.82 -5.06 3.28
CA TYR A 212 -1.37 -4.92 3.24
C TYR A 212 -0.70 -6.12 2.58
N ALA A 213 -1.03 -7.34 2.98
CA ALA A 213 -0.46 -8.56 2.40
C ALA A 213 -0.74 -8.66 0.88
N ILE A 214 -1.96 -8.29 0.45
CA ILE A 214 -2.36 -8.29 -0.96
C ILE A 214 -1.55 -7.25 -1.75
N PHE A 215 -1.47 -6.00 -1.25
CA PHE A 215 -0.78 -4.91 -1.95
C PHE A 215 0.73 -5.09 -1.94
N ARG A 216 1.31 -5.62 -0.86
CA ARG A 216 2.73 -5.98 -0.79
C ARG A 216 3.09 -7.00 -1.87
N GLY A 217 2.31 -8.06 -2.02
CA GLY A 217 2.56 -9.06 -3.06
C GLY A 217 2.41 -8.49 -4.47
N ARG A 218 1.47 -7.55 -4.69
CA ARG A 218 1.35 -6.84 -5.97
C ARG A 218 2.54 -5.92 -6.22
N ALA A 219 2.97 -5.14 -5.22
CA ALA A 219 4.09 -4.23 -5.31
C ALA A 219 5.39 -5.00 -5.68
N GLN A 220 5.66 -6.12 -5.02
CA GLN A 220 6.82 -6.96 -5.33
C GLN A 220 6.83 -7.46 -6.78
N ARG A 221 5.68 -7.92 -7.29
CA ARG A 221 5.57 -8.34 -8.71
C ARG A 221 5.82 -7.18 -9.66
N LEU A 222 5.31 -5.99 -9.36
CA LEU A 222 5.52 -4.81 -10.18
C LEU A 222 6.97 -4.33 -10.17
N VAL A 223 7.67 -4.46 -9.05
CA VAL A 223 9.11 -4.20 -8.96
C VAL A 223 9.89 -5.19 -9.81
N SER A 224 9.59 -6.47 -9.73
CA SER A 224 10.25 -7.49 -10.57
C SER A 224 9.98 -7.28 -12.07
N ASP A 225 8.75 -6.92 -12.45
CA ASP A 225 8.41 -6.55 -13.84
C ASP A 225 9.24 -5.31 -14.29
N LEU A 226 9.43 -4.33 -13.41
CA LEU A 226 10.20 -3.11 -13.67
C LEU A 226 11.70 -3.41 -13.84
N GLU A 227 12.28 -4.23 -12.97
CA GLU A 227 13.67 -4.67 -13.04
C GLU A 227 13.95 -5.42 -14.34
N SER A 228 13.08 -6.36 -14.71
CA SER A 228 13.18 -7.11 -15.96
C SER A 228 13.11 -6.19 -17.18
N ALA A 229 12.14 -5.26 -17.21
CA ALA A 229 11.98 -4.31 -18.30
C ALA A 229 13.19 -3.35 -18.42
N SER A 230 13.67 -2.85 -17.26
CA SER A 230 14.84 -1.97 -17.22
C SER A 230 16.10 -2.69 -17.71
N SER A 231 16.36 -3.91 -17.24
CA SER A 231 17.50 -4.72 -17.68
C SER A 231 17.45 -5.01 -19.17
N HIS A 232 16.28 -5.31 -19.74
CA HIS A 232 16.12 -5.52 -21.17
C HIS A 232 16.48 -4.27 -21.98
N LEU A 233 15.96 -3.10 -21.61
CA LEU A 233 16.26 -1.84 -22.34
C LEU A 233 17.71 -1.42 -22.18
N ILE A 234 18.32 -1.62 -21.01
CA ILE A 234 19.74 -1.35 -20.77
C ILE A 234 20.62 -2.28 -21.62
N ALA A 235 20.27 -3.57 -21.71
CA ALA A 235 21.00 -4.52 -22.56
C ALA A 235 20.96 -4.10 -24.04
N LEU A 236 19.82 -3.65 -24.56
CA LEU A 236 19.73 -3.13 -25.92
C LEU A 236 20.59 -1.87 -26.13
N LEU A 237 20.60 -0.96 -25.17
CA LEU A 237 21.47 0.23 -25.21
C LEU A 237 22.96 -0.14 -25.23
N SER A 238 23.38 -1.16 -24.45
CA SER A 238 24.78 -1.61 -24.40
C SER A 238 25.25 -2.18 -25.70
N LEU A 239 24.44 -3.02 -26.35
CA LEU A 239 24.76 -3.61 -27.63
C LEU A 239 24.98 -2.55 -28.72
N GLN A 240 24.19 -1.51 -28.70
CA GLN A 240 24.28 -0.43 -29.68
C GLN A 240 25.48 0.49 -29.46
N GLN A 241 25.89 0.75 -28.23
CA GLN A 241 27.12 1.49 -27.96
C GLN A 241 28.37 0.71 -28.38
N THR A 242 28.38 -0.58 -28.13
CA THR A 242 29.49 -1.45 -28.51
C THR A 242 29.65 -1.47 -30.03
N SER A 243 28.55 -1.54 -30.79
CA SER A 243 28.61 -1.46 -32.26
C SER A 243 29.12 -0.08 -32.74
N ARG A 244 28.68 1.02 -32.14
CA ARG A 244 29.13 2.39 -32.49
C ARG A 244 30.63 2.59 -32.21
N ARG A 245 31.16 1.97 -31.16
CA ARG A 245 32.59 2.02 -30.83
C ARG A 245 33.42 1.22 -31.85
N ARG A 246 32.89 0.07 -32.30
CA ARG A 246 33.50 -0.77 -33.32
C ARG A 246 33.57 -0.09 -34.69
N ASP A 247 32.53 0.66 -35.07
CA ASP A 247 32.43 1.38 -36.34
C ASP A 247 33.36 2.61 -36.36
N ARG A 248 33.73 3.18 -35.21
CA ARG A 248 34.65 4.34 -35.11
C ARG A 248 36.14 3.97 -35.18
N VAL A 249 36.51 2.77 -34.77
CA VAL A 249 37.93 2.34 -34.73
C VAL A 249 38.55 2.21 -36.12
N PRO A 250 37.87 1.65 -37.15
CA PRO A 250 38.45 1.64 -38.48
C PRO A 250 38.64 3.01 -39.12
N ALA A 251 37.70 3.95 -38.89
CA ALA A 251 37.77 5.29 -39.45
C ALA A 251 38.97 6.12 -38.92
N LEU A 252 39.39 5.87 -37.69
CA LEU A 252 40.56 6.55 -37.09
C LEU A 252 41.89 5.95 -37.62
N LEU A 253 41.88 4.74 -38.14
CA LEU A 253 43.08 4.11 -38.73
C LEU A 253 43.26 4.45 -40.22
N GLU A 254 42.22 4.94 -40.90
CA GLU A 254 42.27 5.40 -42.28
C GLU A 254 42.76 6.85 -42.40
N ASP A 255 42.60 7.67 -41.33
CA ASP A 255 43.07 9.07 -41.29
C ASP A 255 44.55 9.23 -40.87
N GLU A 256 45.25 8.14 -40.51
CA GLU A 256 46.68 8.14 -40.16
C GLU A 256 47.60 7.66 -41.31
N PHE A 257 47.10 7.39 -42.48
CA PHE A 257 47.85 7.05 -43.71
C PHE A 257 47.57 8.06 -44.82
#